data_b1869927822712b260694c8057f74cfb
#
_entry.id   b1869927822712b260694c8057f74cfb
#
_cell.length_a   1.000
_cell.length_b   1.000
_cell.length_c   1.000
_cell.angle_alpha   90.00
_cell.angle_beta   90.00
_cell.angle_gamma   90.00
#
_symmetry.space_group_name_H-M   'P 1'
#
loop_
_entity.id
_entity.type
_entity.pdbx_description
1 polymer ?
#
loop_
_entity_poly.entity_id
_entity_poly.type
_entity_poly.pdbx_seq_one_letter_code
_entity_poly.pdbx_strand_id
1 'polypeptide(L)'
;MARTPPRVRLLARDVMTSPVITVSPDTPVKEIAQLLLTHHISGVPVVSDGKLVGIVTEADLLYKERPEVGEEGGILRLFRRGQVAEAERKAEGMVARDVMTSPVVTVPEDTPVREVAALMARRQINRVPVVRGEQLVGIVSRADVLRALVRSDEEIKEAVRRALLEELWIDPSDLTIEVHEGVVTLEGEVERRSDKELAERWVGTVDGVIRVESRLSYRFDDRQARMETWPGDPWRNVPR
;
A
#
# COMPACT_ATOMS: atom_id res chain seq x y z
N MET A 1 -30.04 0.06 7.11
CA MET A 1 -28.56 0.03 7.27
C MET A 1 -27.95 0.37 5.94
N ALA A 2 -27.38 1.56 5.79
CA ALA A 2 -26.69 1.95 4.54
C ALA A 2 -25.40 1.15 4.44
N ARG A 3 -25.27 0.31 3.43
CA ARG A 3 -24.01 -0.38 3.10
C ARG A 3 -22.98 0.69 2.77
N THR A 4 -21.93 0.79 3.57
CA THR A 4 -20.77 1.60 3.22
C THR A 4 -20.15 0.99 1.97
N PRO A 5 -19.96 1.78 0.91
CA PRO A 5 -19.42 1.28 -0.35
C PRO A 5 -18.03 0.66 -0.15
N PRO A 6 -17.68 -0.41 -0.89
CA PRO A 6 -16.33 -0.91 -0.91
C PRO A 6 -15.41 0.21 -1.45
N ARG A 7 -14.41 0.58 -0.69
CA ARG A 7 -13.41 1.56 -1.13
C ARG A 7 -12.56 0.93 -2.22
N VAL A 8 -12.37 1.60 -3.35
CA VAL A 8 -11.33 1.23 -4.32
C VAL A 8 -9.99 1.39 -3.60
N ARG A 9 -9.44 0.29 -3.12
CA ARG A 9 -8.23 0.27 -2.30
C ARG A 9 -7.08 -0.25 -3.13
N LEU A 10 -5.98 0.49 -3.17
CA LEU A 10 -4.70 -0.05 -3.61
C LEU A 10 -4.26 -1.13 -2.63
N LEU A 11 -3.93 -2.27 -3.16
CA LEU A 11 -3.49 -3.45 -2.41
C LEU A 11 -1.97 -3.61 -2.55
N ALA A 12 -1.36 -4.39 -1.67
CA ALA A 12 0.08 -4.66 -1.71
C ALA A 12 0.55 -5.17 -3.07
N ARG A 13 -0.23 -6.05 -3.72
CA ARG A 13 0.06 -6.57 -5.07
C ARG A 13 0.11 -5.50 -6.17
N ASP A 14 -0.59 -4.38 -5.99
CA ASP A 14 -0.68 -3.32 -7.01
C ASP A 14 0.55 -2.40 -6.99
N VAL A 15 1.30 -2.42 -5.88
CA VAL A 15 2.45 -1.53 -5.65
C VAL A 15 3.75 -2.27 -5.38
N MET A 16 3.70 -3.59 -5.14
CA MET A 16 4.89 -4.38 -4.84
C MET A 16 5.83 -4.51 -6.03
N THR A 17 7.12 -4.62 -5.73
CA THR A 17 8.11 -5.07 -6.72
C THR A 17 8.06 -6.58 -6.83
N SER A 18 7.92 -7.09 -8.06
CA SER A 18 7.97 -8.51 -8.42
C SER A 18 8.59 -8.63 -9.82
N PRO A 19 9.47 -9.62 -10.08
CA PRO A 19 10.00 -10.62 -9.15
C PRO A 19 10.93 -10.01 -8.09
N VAL A 20 11.04 -10.69 -6.93
CA VAL A 20 11.88 -10.25 -5.81
C VAL A 20 13.29 -10.83 -5.95
N ILE A 21 14.30 -10.01 -5.77
CA ILE A 21 15.69 -10.47 -5.61
C ILE A 21 15.80 -11.10 -4.22
N THR A 22 16.26 -12.34 -4.16
CA THR A 22 16.39 -13.13 -2.91
C THR A 22 17.78 -13.72 -2.79
N VAL A 23 18.17 -14.09 -1.58
CA VAL A 23 19.40 -14.82 -1.30
C VAL A 23 19.11 -16.08 -0.49
N SER A 24 20.07 -17.01 -0.47
CA SER A 24 20.00 -18.20 0.40
C SER A 24 20.55 -17.88 1.81
N PRO A 25 20.23 -18.70 2.83
CA PRO A 25 20.81 -18.57 4.16
C PRO A 25 22.35 -18.61 4.19
N ASP A 26 22.95 -19.29 3.20
CA ASP A 26 24.39 -19.47 3.09
C ASP A 26 25.11 -18.43 2.22
N THR A 27 24.37 -17.45 1.68
CA THR A 27 24.96 -16.40 0.85
C THR A 27 25.90 -15.52 1.70
N PRO A 28 27.15 -15.33 1.26
CA PRO A 28 28.11 -14.49 1.98
C PRO A 28 27.63 -13.04 2.13
N VAL A 29 27.88 -12.44 3.30
CA VAL A 29 27.51 -11.03 3.60
C VAL A 29 28.09 -10.05 2.58
N LYS A 30 29.30 -10.29 2.10
CA LYS A 30 29.96 -9.47 1.07
C LYS A 30 29.18 -9.49 -0.27
N GLU A 31 28.67 -10.65 -0.67
CA GLU A 31 27.84 -10.79 -1.86
C GLU A 31 26.51 -10.07 -1.69
N ILE A 32 25.89 -10.18 -0.49
CA ILE A 32 24.67 -9.44 -0.17
C ILE A 32 24.91 -7.94 -0.28
N ALA A 33 26.01 -7.41 0.29
CA ALA A 33 26.35 -6.00 0.21
C ALA A 33 26.51 -5.53 -1.24
N GLN A 34 27.21 -6.31 -2.08
CA GLN A 34 27.35 -6.02 -3.53
C GLN A 34 25.99 -6.01 -4.23
N LEU A 35 25.12 -6.97 -3.92
CA LEU A 35 23.79 -7.07 -4.51
C LEU A 35 22.93 -5.86 -4.14
N LEU A 36 22.95 -5.42 -2.87
CA LEU A 36 22.25 -4.22 -2.44
C LEU A 36 22.71 -2.97 -3.20
N LEU A 37 24.02 -2.79 -3.34
CA LEU A 37 24.61 -1.65 -4.06
C LEU A 37 24.30 -1.69 -5.56
N THR A 38 24.47 -2.85 -6.20
CA THR A 38 24.29 -3.00 -7.66
C THR A 38 22.84 -2.77 -8.08
N HIS A 39 21.89 -3.22 -7.26
CA HIS A 39 20.46 -3.09 -7.56
C HIS A 39 19.81 -1.87 -6.93
N HIS A 40 20.57 -1.03 -6.20
CA HIS A 40 20.04 0.13 -5.48
C HIS A 40 18.89 -0.21 -4.54
N ILE A 41 18.98 -1.37 -3.88
CA ILE A 41 18.01 -1.86 -2.90
C ILE A 41 18.62 -1.87 -1.50
N SER A 42 17.85 -1.60 -0.48
CA SER A 42 18.31 -1.46 0.90
C SER A 42 17.95 -2.67 1.77
N GLY A 43 17.64 -3.83 1.14
CA GLY A 43 17.46 -5.10 1.83
C GLY A 43 16.91 -6.18 0.91
N VAL A 44 17.21 -7.42 1.24
CA VAL A 44 16.92 -8.61 0.44
C VAL A 44 16.33 -9.70 1.33
N PRO A 45 15.21 -10.35 0.91
CA PRO A 45 14.67 -11.52 1.59
C PRO A 45 15.60 -12.73 1.49
N VAL A 46 15.67 -13.50 2.56
CA VAL A 46 16.38 -14.77 2.63
C VAL A 46 15.37 -15.91 2.46
N VAL A 47 15.59 -16.75 1.46
CA VAL A 47 14.69 -17.83 1.10
C VAL A 47 15.43 -19.16 1.18
N SER A 48 14.80 -20.17 1.82
CA SER A 48 15.27 -21.55 1.87
C SER A 48 14.10 -22.44 1.45
N ASP A 49 14.35 -23.37 0.52
CA ASP A 49 13.35 -24.34 0.03
C ASP A 49 12.03 -23.67 -0.42
N GLY A 50 12.14 -22.48 -1.05
CA GLY A 50 11.00 -21.70 -1.52
C GLY A 50 10.25 -20.93 -0.43
N LYS A 51 10.68 -20.98 0.85
CA LYS A 51 10.05 -20.30 1.98
C LYS A 51 10.90 -19.13 2.44
N LEU A 52 10.22 -18.05 2.81
CA LEU A 52 10.85 -16.89 3.43
C LEU A 52 11.28 -17.23 4.86
N VAL A 53 12.60 -17.19 5.12
CA VAL A 53 13.18 -17.53 6.44
C VAL A 53 13.78 -16.34 7.16
N GLY A 54 14.11 -15.26 6.44
CA GLY A 54 14.73 -14.07 7.01
C GLY A 54 14.69 -12.90 6.03
N ILE A 55 15.21 -11.76 6.48
CA ILE A 55 15.50 -10.58 5.67
C ILE A 55 16.82 -9.97 6.13
N VAL A 56 17.66 -9.58 5.18
CA VAL A 56 18.88 -8.82 5.44
C VAL A 56 18.72 -7.42 4.88
N THR A 57 19.02 -6.40 5.68
CA THR A 57 18.95 -5.00 5.30
C THR A 57 20.31 -4.32 5.46
N GLU A 58 20.47 -3.11 4.89
CA GLU A 58 21.65 -2.27 5.11
C GLU A 58 21.93 -2.07 6.61
N ALA A 59 20.90 -1.89 7.43
CA ALA A 59 21.04 -1.74 8.87
C ALA A 59 21.64 -2.99 9.52
N ASP A 60 21.25 -4.19 9.09
CA ASP A 60 21.80 -5.43 9.61
C ASP A 60 23.29 -5.58 9.28
N LEU A 61 23.71 -5.08 8.11
CA LEU A 61 25.11 -5.10 7.69
C LEU A 61 25.96 -4.04 8.41
N LEU A 62 25.35 -2.92 8.81
CA LEU A 62 26.06 -1.81 9.45
C LEU A 62 26.10 -1.91 10.98
N TYR A 63 25.10 -2.55 11.63
CA TYR A 63 24.85 -2.45 13.07
C TYR A 63 24.85 -3.78 13.82
N LYS A 64 24.93 -4.95 13.16
CA LYS A 64 25.01 -6.22 13.89
C LYS A 64 26.43 -6.57 14.32
N GLU A 65 26.94 -5.84 15.32
CA GLU A 65 27.54 -6.47 16.48
C GLU A 65 26.56 -6.31 17.65
N ARG A 66 26.00 -7.41 18.16
CA ARG A 66 25.35 -7.39 19.49
C ARG A 66 26.40 -6.95 20.50
N PRO A 67 26.20 -5.88 21.27
CA PRO A 67 26.99 -5.68 22.47
C PRO A 67 26.44 -6.65 23.51
N GLU A 68 27.18 -7.68 23.84
CA GLU A 68 27.23 -8.06 25.24
C GLU A 68 27.77 -6.83 25.96
N VAL A 69 26.90 -6.20 26.76
CA VAL A 69 27.16 -5.19 27.80
C VAL A 69 28.59 -4.65 27.82
N GLY A 70 28.80 -3.46 27.25
CA GLY A 70 30.04 -2.69 27.50
C GLY A 70 30.75 -2.24 26.21
N GLU A 71 30.51 -0.98 25.86
CA GLU A 71 31.33 -0.12 25.00
C GLU A 71 31.25 -0.29 23.49
N GLU A 72 30.73 0.77 22.86
CA GLU A 72 30.93 1.29 21.49
C GLU A 72 31.60 0.37 20.46
N GLY A 73 30.86 -0.32 19.61
CA GLY A 73 31.47 -1.11 18.54
C GLY A 73 30.50 -1.51 17.43
N GLY A 74 30.41 -0.76 16.34
CA GLY A 74 29.82 -1.19 15.08
C GLY A 74 30.91 -1.37 14.02
N ILE A 75 30.60 -2.03 12.89
CA ILE A 75 31.47 -2.19 11.72
C ILE A 75 32.13 -0.85 11.33
N LEU A 76 31.50 0.28 11.56
CA LEU A 76 32.06 1.62 11.34
C LEU A 76 33.30 1.88 12.19
N ARG A 77 33.48 1.23 13.35
CA ARG A 77 34.69 1.34 14.19
C ARG A 77 35.90 0.56 13.59
N LEU A 78 35.60 -0.55 12.90
CA LEU A 78 36.61 -1.34 12.19
C LEU A 78 37.17 -0.55 11.00
N PHE A 79 36.32 0.18 10.27
CA PHE A 79 36.76 1.08 9.20
C PHE A 79 37.56 2.29 9.71
N ARG A 80 37.36 2.74 10.95
CA ARG A 80 37.99 3.94 11.51
C ARG A 80 39.41 3.72 12.06
N ARG A 81 39.83 2.47 12.33
CA ARG A 81 41.10 2.17 13.02
C ARG A 81 42.13 1.36 12.23
N GLY A 82 42.05 1.28 10.91
CA GLY A 82 43.12 0.61 10.14
C GLY A 82 43.21 -0.91 10.30
N GLN A 83 42.27 -1.56 10.96
CA GLN A 83 42.18 -3.03 11.10
C GLN A 83 41.29 -3.63 10.01
N VAL A 84 41.40 -3.10 8.81
CA VAL A 84 40.57 -3.52 7.65
C VAL A 84 40.73 -5.01 7.36
N ALA A 85 41.93 -5.56 7.49
CA ALA A 85 42.22 -6.96 7.16
C ALA A 85 41.58 -7.99 8.13
N GLU A 86 41.39 -7.64 9.41
CA GLU A 86 40.75 -8.53 10.38
C GLU A 86 39.23 -8.47 10.32
N ALA A 87 38.68 -7.29 10.01
CA ALA A 87 37.26 -7.07 9.72
C ALA A 87 36.86 -7.77 8.42
N GLU A 88 37.72 -7.68 7.39
CA GLU A 88 37.48 -8.39 6.12
C GLU A 88 37.46 -9.90 6.30
N ARG A 89 38.40 -10.47 7.10
CA ARG A 89 38.41 -11.91 7.38
C ARG A 89 37.20 -12.38 8.20
N LYS A 90 36.72 -11.57 9.16
CA LYS A 90 35.49 -11.88 9.90
C LYS A 90 34.23 -11.75 9.00
N ALA A 91 34.19 -10.73 8.15
CA ALA A 91 33.08 -10.56 7.18
C ALA A 91 33.11 -11.64 6.06
N GLU A 92 34.30 -12.16 5.71
CA GLU A 92 34.41 -13.24 4.70
C GLU A 92 33.83 -14.57 5.18
N GLY A 93 33.70 -14.79 6.50
CA GLY A 93 33.08 -16.00 7.06
C GLY A 93 31.58 -15.88 7.42
N MET A 94 31.01 -14.66 7.42
CA MET A 94 29.61 -14.45 7.79
C MET A 94 28.69 -14.64 6.59
N VAL A 95 27.57 -15.33 6.83
CA VAL A 95 26.54 -15.59 5.81
C VAL A 95 25.20 -14.97 6.23
N ALA A 96 24.21 -14.96 5.30
CA ALA A 96 22.90 -14.35 5.51
C ALA A 96 22.23 -14.76 6.82
N ARG A 97 22.27 -16.05 7.19
CA ARG A 97 21.66 -16.57 8.43
C ARG A 97 22.24 -15.97 9.71
N ASP A 98 23.48 -15.51 9.69
CA ASP A 98 24.17 -14.97 10.88
C ASP A 98 23.72 -13.54 11.17
N VAL A 99 23.28 -12.84 10.12
CA VAL A 99 22.93 -11.41 10.17
C VAL A 99 21.46 -11.11 9.93
N MET A 100 20.69 -12.04 9.36
CA MET A 100 19.30 -11.81 9.02
C MET A 100 18.40 -11.54 10.23
N THR A 101 17.39 -10.74 10.04
CA THR A 101 16.27 -10.61 10.98
C THR A 101 15.25 -11.71 10.73
N SER A 102 14.93 -12.48 11.76
CA SER A 102 13.92 -13.53 11.78
C SER A 102 13.22 -13.54 13.15
N PRO A 103 11.88 -13.75 13.24
CA PRO A 103 10.94 -13.91 12.13
C PRO A 103 10.70 -12.63 11.34
N VAL A 104 10.36 -12.76 10.06
CA VAL A 104 10.10 -11.63 9.17
C VAL A 104 8.65 -11.16 9.31
N VAL A 105 8.46 -9.85 9.39
CA VAL A 105 7.12 -9.23 9.29
C VAL A 105 6.71 -9.24 7.83
N THR A 106 5.61 -9.91 7.51
CA THR A 106 5.06 -10.05 6.15
C THR A 106 3.63 -9.55 6.08
N VAL A 107 3.13 -9.35 4.86
CA VAL A 107 1.72 -9.07 4.59
C VAL A 107 1.22 -9.96 3.45
N PRO A 108 -0.07 -10.36 3.44
CA PRO A 108 -0.73 -10.93 2.28
C PRO A 108 -0.77 -9.95 1.10
N GLU A 109 -0.85 -10.47 -0.12
CA GLU A 109 -0.88 -9.67 -1.36
C GLU A 109 -2.13 -8.77 -1.50
N ASP A 110 -3.21 -9.10 -0.81
CA ASP A 110 -4.47 -8.36 -0.79
C ASP A 110 -4.57 -7.35 0.38
N THR A 111 -3.47 -7.12 1.11
CA THR A 111 -3.42 -6.13 2.19
C THR A 111 -3.49 -4.73 1.61
N PRO A 112 -4.39 -3.85 2.10
CA PRO A 112 -4.45 -2.45 1.67
C PRO A 112 -3.14 -1.70 1.92
N VAL A 113 -2.67 -0.90 0.95
CA VAL A 113 -1.39 -0.15 1.03
C VAL A 113 -1.31 0.72 2.28
N ARG A 114 -2.41 1.34 2.72
CA ARG A 114 -2.45 2.12 3.97
C ARG A 114 -2.19 1.27 5.23
N GLU A 115 -2.58 0.00 5.22
CA GLU A 115 -2.31 -0.92 6.33
C GLU A 115 -0.84 -1.34 6.33
N VAL A 116 -0.25 -1.53 5.12
CA VAL A 116 1.19 -1.73 4.94
C VAL A 116 1.96 -0.51 5.47
N ALA A 117 1.54 0.71 5.10
CA ALA A 117 2.13 1.95 5.59
C ALA A 117 2.08 2.07 7.12
N ALA A 118 0.91 1.79 7.72
CA ALA A 118 0.72 1.80 9.17
C ALA A 118 1.56 0.72 9.87
N LEU A 119 1.71 -0.47 9.26
CA LEU A 119 2.58 -1.53 9.76
C LEU A 119 4.05 -1.11 9.75
N MET A 120 4.53 -0.52 8.62
CA MET A 120 5.89 0.02 8.50
C MET A 120 6.19 1.08 9.58
N ALA A 121 5.24 2.00 9.80
CA ALA A 121 5.39 3.04 10.82
C ALA A 121 5.44 2.47 12.24
N ARG A 122 4.50 1.57 12.60
CA ARG A 122 4.45 0.95 13.94
C ARG A 122 5.65 0.08 14.24
N ARG A 123 6.18 -0.65 13.24
CA ARG A 123 7.31 -1.56 13.39
C ARG A 123 8.66 -0.90 13.10
N GLN A 124 8.65 0.36 12.67
CA GLN A 124 9.85 1.11 12.26
C GLN A 124 10.66 0.39 11.18
N ILE A 125 9.97 -0.28 10.24
CA ILE A 125 10.58 -0.99 9.12
C ILE A 125 10.37 -0.25 7.81
N ASN A 126 11.31 -0.39 6.89
CA ASN A 126 11.32 0.35 5.61
C ASN A 126 10.80 -0.49 4.44
N ARG A 127 10.56 -1.78 4.65
CA ARG A 127 10.08 -2.73 3.66
C ARG A 127 9.37 -3.89 4.30
N VAL A 128 8.45 -4.49 3.55
CA VAL A 128 7.65 -5.62 3.99
C VAL A 128 7.55 -6.61 2.84
N PRO A 129 8.05 -7.84 2.99
CA PRO A 129 7.79 -8.91 2.02
C PRO A 129 6.31 -9.23 1.93
N VAL A 130 5.84 -9.45 0.71
CA VAL A 130 4.46 -9.82 0.38
C VAL A 130 4.40 -11.30 0.10
N VAL A 131 3.45 -11.98 0.73
CA VAL A 131 3.32 -13.43 0.63
C VAL A 131 1.94 -13.85 0.15
N ARG A 132 1.92 -14.99 -0.56
CA ARG A 132 0.70 -15.73 -0.88
C ARG A 132 0.80 -17.09 -0.17
N GLY A 133 0.08 -17.23 0.96
CA GLY A 133 0.34 -18.31 1.89
C GLY A 133 1.75 -18.20 2.50
N GLU A 134 2.61 -19.20 2.28
CA GLU A 134 4.02 -19.19 2.73
C GLU A 134 5.00 -18.72 1.65
N GLN A 135 4.52 -18.51 0.42
CA GLN A 135 5.36 -18.18 -0.73
C GLN A 135 5.58 -16.67 -0.84
N LEU A 136 6.82 -16.25 -0.99
CA LEU A 136 7.18 -14.85 -1.31
C LEU A 136 6.75 -14.53 -2.74
N VAL A 137 5.90 -13.50 -2.92
CA VAL A 137 5.40 -13.07 -4.23
C VAL A 137 5.82 -11.64 -4.58
N GLY A 138 6.23 -10.84 -3.60
CA GLY A 138 6.63 -9.46 -3.82
C GLY A 138 7.31 -8.86 -2.58
N ILE A 139 7.72 -7.60 -2.71
CA ILE A 139 8.21 -6.77 -1.61
C ILE A 139 7.71 -5.35 -1.79
N VAL A 140 7.22 -4.73 -0.72
CA VAL A 140 6.82 -3.32 -0.69
C VAL A 140 7.80 -2.53 0.14
N SER A 141 8.31 -1.43 -0.38
CA SER A 141 9.16 -0.46 0.32
C SER A 141 8.39 0.82 0.68
N ARG A 142 8.97 1.68 1.52
CA ARG A 142 8.44 3.04 1.77
C ARG A 142 8.30 3.86 0.49
N ALA A 143 9.25 3.71 -0.45
CA ALA A 143 9.18 4.42 -1.73
C ALA A 143 7.97 3.99 -2.57
N ASP A 144 7.61 2.70 -2.52
CA ASP A 144 6.43 2.20 -3.23
C ASP A 144 5.14 2.73 -2.60
N VAL A 145 5.08 2.77 -1.27
CA VAL A 145 3.96 3.38 -0.54
C VAL A 145 3.83 4.87 -0.88
N LEU A 146 4.96 5.62 -0.90
CA LEU A 146 4.93 7.03 -1.26
C LEU A 146 4.50 7.24 -2.72
N ARG A 147 4.99 6.43 -3.67
CA ARG A 147 4.54 6.49 -5.07
C ARG A 147 3.04 6.19 -5.20
N ALA A 148 2.52 5.27 -4.40
CA ALA A 148 1.10 4.97 -4.37
C ALA A 148 0.23 6.10 -3.78
N LEU A 149 0.82 6.93 -2.90
CA LEU A 149 0.17 8.11 -2.34
C LEU A 149 0.25 9.34 -3.27
N VAL A 150 1.25 9.37 -4.16
CA VAL A 150 1.44 10.44 -5.17
C VAL A 150 0.91 9.89 -6.51
N ARG A 151 -0.39 9.60 -6.57
CA ARG A 151 -1.04 9.32 -7.85
C ARG A 151 -1.02 10.58 -8.70
N SER A 152 -0.74 10.41 -9.99
CA SER A 152 -0.93 11.49 -10.96
C SER A 152 -2.42 11.84 -11.06
N ASP A 153 -2.73 13.08 -11.37
CA ASP A 153 -4.12 13.53 -11.56
C ASP A 153 -4.85 12.71 -12.63
N GLU A 154 -4.13 12.24 -13.65
CA GLU A 154 -4.68 11.38 -14.69
C GLU A 154 -5.04 9.98 -14.18
N GLU A 155 -4.21 9.38 -13.31
CA GLU A 155 -4.52 8.09 -12.68
C GLU A 155 -5.72 8.19 -11.72
N ILE A 156 -5.83 9.32 -11.01
CA ILE A 156 -6.98 9.61 -10.14
C ILE A 156 -8.24 9.76 -11.00
N LYS A 157 -8.17 10.51 -12.09
CA LYS A 157 -9.28 10.74 -13.03
C LYS A 157 -9.80 9.41 -13.59
N GLU A 158 -8.90 8.53 -14.02
CA GLU A 158 -9.29 7.23 -14.56
C GLU A 158 -9.88 6.31 -13.48
N ALA A 159 -9.36 6.36 -12.27
CA ALA A 159 -9.92 5.62 -11.13
C ALA A 159 -11.33 6.13 -10.76
N VAL A 160 -11.55 7.44 -10.80
CA VAL A 160 -12.86 8.07 -10.59
C VAL A 160 -13.86 7.64 -11.68
N ARG A 161 -13.46 7.67 -12.97
CA ARG A 161 -14.30 7.21 -14.08
C ARG A 161 -14.74 5.76 -13.89
N ARG A 162 -13.79 4.90 -13.55
CA ARG A 162 -14.07 3.48 -13.31
C ARG A 162 -15.01 3.28 -12.12
N ALA A 163 -14.78 4.00 -11.03
CA ALA A 163 -15.64 3.91 -9.85
C ALA A 163 -17.08 4.35 -10.13
N LEU A 164 -17.29 5.42 -10.90
CA LEU A 164 -18.62 5.88 -11.31
C LEU A 164 -19.34 4.82 -12.15
N LEU A 165 -18.65 4.24 -13.13
CA LEU A 165 -19.23 3.27 -14.06
C LEU A 165 -19.49 1.91 -13.41
N GLU A 166 -18.47 1.31 -12.78
CA GLU A 166 -18.51 -0.08 -12.31
C GLU A 166 -19.22 -0.24 -10.97
N GLU A 167 -19.10 0.75 -10.09
CA GLU A 167 -19.60 0.66 -8.72
C GLU A 167 -20.94 1.40 -8.53
N LEU A 168 -21.14 2.50 -9.24
CA LEU A 168 -22.34 3.33 -9.09
C LEU A 168 -23.30 3.23 -10.26
N TRP A 169 -22.88 2.61 -11.37
CA TRP A 169 -23.67 2.49 -12.61
C TRP A 169 -24.07 3.86 -13.19
N ILE A 170 -23.25 4.87 -12.92
CA ILE A 170 -23.38 6.21 -13.47
C ILE A 170 -22.46 6.30 -14.69
N ASP A 171 -23.02 6.57 -15.86
CA ASP A 171 -22.24 6.73 -17.08
C ASP A 171 -21.41 8.03 -17.00
N PRO A 172 -20.07 7.91 -16.99
CA PRO A 172 -19.22 9.09 -16.90
C PRO A 172 -19.09 9.87 -18.23
N SER A 173 -19.69 9.41 -19.32
CA SER A 173 -19.63 10.08 -20.62
C SER A 173 -20.38 11.42 -20.63
N ASP A 174 -21.43 11.55 -19.80
CA ASP A 174 -22.20 12.77 -19.62
C ASP A 174 -21.62 13.69 -18.53
N LEU A 175 -20.51 13.30 -17.91
CA LEU A 175 -19.87 14.03 -16.84
C LEU A 175 -18.49 14.55 -17.25
N THR A 176 -18.22 15.79 -16.91
CA THR A 176 -16.88 16.35 -16.94
C THR A 176 -16.18 16.04 -15.62
N ILE A 177 -15.05 15.33 -15.69
CA ILE A 177 -14.22 14.98 -14.55
C ILE A 177 -12.87 15.62 -14.76
N GLU A 178 -12.52 16.57 -13.91
CA GLU A 178 -11.21 17.20 -13.87
C GLU A 178 -10.53 16.91 -12.55
N VAL A 179 -9.21 16.70 -12.60
CA VAL A 179 -8.39 16.48 -11.41
C VAL A 179 -7.20 17.43 -11.47
N HIS A 180 -6.96 18.13 -10.40
CA HIS A 180 -5.82 19.02 -10.25
C HIS A 180 -5.27 18.93 -8.82
N GLU A 181 -4.01 18.50 -8.67
CA GLU A 181 -3.35 18.27 -7.38
C GLU A 181 -4.22 17.43 -6.42
N GLY A 182 -4.86 16.37 -6.94
CA GLY A 182 -5.73 15.50 -6.15
C GLY A 182 -7.11 16.09 -5.79
N VAL A 183 -7.44 17.30 -6.25
CA VAL A 183 -8.78 17.87 -6.14
C VAL A 183 -9.59 17.46 -7.35
N VAL A 184 -10.68 16.71 -7.14
CA VAL A 184 -11.57 16.23 -8.19
C VAL A 184 -12.74 17.18 -8.34
N THR A 185 -12.91 17.75 -9.54
CA THR A 185 -14.09 18.53 -9.93
C THR A 185 -15.00 17.65 -10.75
N LEU A 186 -16.26 17.54 -10.32
CA LEU A 186 -17.32 16.83 -11.02
C LEU A 186 -18.35 17.83 -11.54
N GLU A 187 -18.58 17.86 -12.87
CA GLU A 187 -19.59 18.71 -13.50
C GLU A 187 -20.49 17.88 -14.42
N GLY A 188 -21.76 18.27 -14.54
CA GLY A 188 -22.73 17.61 -15.41
C GLY A 188 -24.05 17.34 -14.71
N GLU A 189 -24.85 16.46 -15.30
CA GLU A 189 -26.19 16.13 -14.81
C GLU A 189 -26.31 14.62 -14.61
N VAL A 190 -26.79 14.21 -13.44
CA VAL A 190 -27.14 12.81 -13.12
C VAL A 190 -28.66 12.65 -13.07
N GLU A 191 -29.16 11.41 -13.14
CA GLU A 191 -30.59 11.19 -13.16
C GLU A 191 -31.25 11.57 -11.85
N ARG A 192 -30.68 11.13 -10.71
CA ARG A 192 -31.31 11.27 -9.39
C ARG A 192 -30.47 12.07 -8.44
N ARG A 193 -31.14 12.71 -7.50
CA ARG A 193 -30.47 13.39 -6.38
C ARG A 193 -29.63 12.41 -5.55
N SER A 194 -30.14 11.19 -5.32
CA SER A 194 -29.40 10.14 -4.62
C SER A 194 -28.11 9.76 -5.34
N ASP A 195 -28.10 9.74 -6.68
CA ASP A 195 -26.93 9.43 -7.48
C ASP A 195 -25.84 10.50 -7.32
N LYS A 196 -26.24 11.80 -7.33
CA LYS A 196 -25.32 12.92 -7.03
C LYS A 196 -24.65 12.75 -5.68
N GLU A 197 -25.44 12.56 -4.62
CA GLU A 197 -24.90 12.44 -3.25
C GLU A 197 -24.04 11.19 -3.07
N LEU A 198 -24.35 10.13 -3.81
CA LEU A 198 -23.59 8.89 -3.80
C LEU A 198 -22.26 9.09 -4.54
N ALA A 199 -22.28 9.72 -5.73
CA ALA A 199 -21.09 10.03 -6.51
C ALA A 199 -20.10 10.90 -5.69
N GLU A 200 -20.59 12.00 -5.09
CA GLU A 200 -19.76 12.90 -4.26
C GLU A 200 -19.05 12.15 -3.12
N ARG A 201 -19.78 11.28 -2.43
CA ARG A 201 -19.29 10.51 -1.31
C ARG A 201 -18.31 9.42 -1.74
N TRP A 202 -18.61 8.76 -2.83
CA TRP A 202 -17.80 7.67 -3.36
C TRP A 202 -16.47 8.17 -3.93
N VAL A 203 -16.52 9.20 -4.77
CA VAL A 203 -15.31 9.80 -5.35
C VAL A 203 -14.34 10.27 -4.27
N GLY A 204 -14.85 10.82 -3.16
CA GLY A 204 -14.03 11.17 -2.00
C GLY A 204 -13.34 9.99 -1.30
N THR A 205 -13.68 8.73 -1.65
CA THR A 205 -13.01 7.53 -1.11
C THR A 205 -11.97 6.95 -2.05
N VAL A 206 -11.83 7.47 -3.26
CA VAL A 206 -10.83 7.03 -4.24
C VAL A 206 -9.43 7.43 -3.73
N ASP A 207 -8.50 6.48 -3.76
CA ASP A 207 -7.13 6.73 -3.33
C ASP A 207 -6.48 7.82 -4.17
N GLY A 208 -5.85 8.80 -3.50
CA GLY A 208 -5.25 9.98 -4.13
C GLY A 208 -6.17 11.21 -4.16
N VAL A 209 -7.48 11.06 -3.95
CA VAL A 209 -8.39 12.20 -3.87
C VAL A 209 -8.24 12.89 -2.52
N ILE A 210 -7.88 14.17 -2.57
CA ILE A 210 -7.75 15.04 -1.39
C ILE A 210 -9.09 15.71 -1.09
N ARG A 211 -9.81 16.14 -2.13
CA ARG A 211 -11.09 16.84 -2.01
C ARG A 211 -11.93 16.66 -3.28
N VAL A 212 -13.25 16.66 -3.12
CA VAL A 212 -14.21 16.66 -4.23
C VAL A 212 -14.94 18.00 -4.25
N GLU A 213 -14.95 18.65 -5.42
CA GLU A 213 -15.74 19.84 -5.73
C GLU A 213 -16.82 19.42 -6.71
N SER A 214 -18.07 19.40 -6.27
CA SER A 214 -19.18 18.95 -7.09
C SER A 214 -20.00 20.13 -7.59
N ARG A 215 -20.17 20.17 -8.91
CA ARG A 215 -21.11 21.03 -9.65
C ARG A 215 -22.14 20.17 -10.38
N LEU A 216 -22.43 18.97 -9.84
CA LEU A 216 -23.43 18.08 -10.40
C LEU A 216 -24.83 18.63 -10.16
N SER A 217 -25.64 18.61 -11.19
CA SER A 217 -27.10 18.78 -11.14
C SER A 217 -27.81 17.42 -11.21
N TYR A 218 -29.10 17.38 -10.96
CA TYR A 218 -29.91 16.17 -11.09
C TYR A 218 -31.28 16.48 -11.74
N ARG A 219 -31.83 15.50 -12.48
CA ARG A 219 -33.11 15.64 -13.15
C ARG A 219 -34.30 15.40 -12.22
N PHE A 220 -34.14 14.47 -11.27
CA PHE A 220 -35.23 14.03 -10.42
C PHE A 220 -34.83 13.97 -8.94
N ASP A 221 -35.66 14.56 -8.04
CA ASP A 221 -35.49 14.47 -6.59
C ASP A 221 -36.23 13.25 -6.03
N ASP A 222 -35.58 12.12 -5.99
CA ASP A 222 -36.11 10.84 -5.51
C ASP A 222 -36.30 10.77 -3.98
N ARG A 223 -35.87 11.79 -3.23
CA ARG A 223 -36.14 11.89 -1.79
C ARG A 223 -37.52 12.48 -1.51
N GLN A 224 -37.98 13.40 -2.33
CA GLN A 224 -39.34 13.96 -2.19
C GLN A 224 -40.41 12.95 -2.58
N ALA A 225 -40.15 12.09 -3.56
CA ALA A 225 -41.09 11.05 -4.01
C ALA A 225 -41.43 10.00 -2.92
N ARG A 226 -40.63 9.85 -1.89
CA ARG A 226 -40.90 8.96 -0.73
C ARG A 226 -41.89 9.55 0.28
N MET A 227 -42.20 10.82 0.23
CA MET A 227 -43.16 11.48 1.14
C MET A 227 -44.56 11.62 0.60
N GLU A 228 -44.75 11.45 -0.72
CA GLU A 228 -46.10 11.35 -1.28
C GLU A 228 -46.62 9.94 -1.00
N THR A 229 -47.47 9.84 0.01
CA THR A 229 -48.19 8.62 0.40
C THR A 229 -48.90 8.04 -0.84
N TRP A 230 -48.54 6.82 -1.19
CA TRP A 230 -49.25 6.08 -2.25
C TRP A 230 -50.77 6.14 -2.02
N PRO A 231 -51.55 6.58 -3.00
CA PRO A 231 -53.02 6.73 -2.87
C PRO A 231 -53.77 5.43 -2.59
N GLY A 232 -53.09 4.30 -2.57
CA GLY A 232 -53.62 2.96 -2.46
C GLY A 232 -53.22 2.18 -1.22
N ASP A 233 -52.90 2.83 -0.10
CA ASP A 233 -52.61 2.08 1.14
C ASP A 233 -53.89 1.34 1.63
N PRO A 234 -53.96 0.00 1.47
CA PRO A 234 -55.17 -0.77 1.84
C PRO A 234 -55.35 -0.87 3.37
N TRP A 235 -54.41 -0.38 4.16
CA TRP A 235 -54.42 -0.47 5.62
C TRP A 235 -54.86 0.82 6.34
N ARG A 236 -55.23 1.86 5.58
CA ARG A 236 -55.58 3.18 6.12
C ARG A 236 -56.92 3.19 6.89
N ASN A 237 -57.73 2.14 6.79
CA ASN A 237 -59.06 2.04 7.38
C ASN A 237 -59.30 0.81 8.25
N VAL A 238 -58.30 0.27 8.94
CA VAL A 238 -58.51 -0.78 9.92
C VAL A 238 -58.78 -0.11 11.29
N PRO A 239 -60.01 -0.19 11.81
CA PRO A 239 -60.29 0.31 13.15
C PRO A 239 -59.51 -0.53 14.20
N ARG A 240 -59.04 0.14 15.23
CA ARG A 240 -58.37 -0.48 16.41
C ARG A 240 -59.39 -1.17 17.25
#